data_d0cf7a4137e6acc20d72ee4624981db2
#
_entry.id   d0cf7a4137e6acc20d72ee4624981db2
#
_cell.length_a   1.000
_cell.length_b   1.000
_cell.length_c   1.000
_cell.angle_alpha   90.00
_cell.angle_beta   90.00
_cell.angle_gamma   90.00
#
_symmetry.space_group_name_H-M   'P 1'
#
loop_
_entity.id
_entity.type
_entity.pdbx_description
1 polymer ?
#
loop_
_entity_poly.entity_id
_entity_poly.type
_entity_poly.pdbx_seq_one_letter_code
_entity_poly.pdbx_strand_id
1 'polypeptide(L)'
;PSHARDIMFSARFFEATEAKNMSLINFVEPRESIEEASIKYANLIAKNAPLTVGAAKLAINVWENGSRQPEVDLVKQEVDKCFNSDDYKEGRAAFKDKRTPAFHGK
;
A
#
# COMPACT_ATOMS: atom_id res chain seq x y z
N PRO A 1 15.74 2.37 12.96
CA PRO A 1 15.76 2.70 14.43
C PRO A 1 16.65 3.90 14.78
N SER A 2 17.79 4.15 14.08
CA SER A 2 18.69 5.27 14.42
C SER A 2 18.04 6.62 14.12
N HIS A 3 17.44 6.81 12.95
CA HIS A 3 16.74 8.04 12.59
C HIS A 3 15.54 8.33 13.50
N ALA A 4 14.78 7.29 13.90
CA ALA A 4 13.70 7.47 14.86
C ALA A 4 14.19 7.98 16.21
N ARG A 5 15.32 7.45 16.71
CA ARG A 5 15.95 7.93 17.96
C ARG A 5 16.46 9.36 17.81
N ASP A 6 17.12 9.67 16.68
CA ASP A 6 17.59 11.03 16.41
C ASP A 6 16.42 12.03 16.47
N ILE A 7 15.35 11.78 15.73
CA ILE A 7 14.15 12.63 15.69
C ILE A 7 13.54 12.79 17.10
N MET A 8 13.29 11.67 17.78
CA MET A 8 12.56 11.67 19.04
C MET A 8 13.38 12.23 20.22
N PHE A 9 14.69 12.03 20.22
CA PHE A 9 15.55 12.45 21.33
C PHE A 9 16.05 13.88 21.17
N SER A 10 16.34 14.31 19.93
CA SER A 10 16.82 15.67 19.68
C SER A 10 15.69 16.70 19.59
N ALA A 11 14.46 16.26 19.23
CA ALA A 11 13.32 17.13 18.94
C ALA A 11 13.67 18.28 17.97
N ARG A 12 14.68 18.09 17.10
CA ARG A 12 15.13 19.07 16.13
C ARG A 12 14.16 19.19 14.94
N PHE A 13 14.17 20.34 14.32
CA PHE A 13 13.50 20.52 13.03
C PHE A 13 14.33 19.89 11.91
N PHE A 14 13.67 19.37 10.89
CA PHE A 14 14.27 18.85 9.67
C PHE A 14 13.38 19.11 8.47
N GLU A 15 13.99 19.23 7.31
CA GLU A 15 13.33 19.55 6.06
C GLU A 15 12.71 18.30 5.42
N ALA A 16 11.73 18.50 4.51
CA ALA A 16 11.05 17.42 3.81
C ALA A 16 12.01 16.50 3.05
N THR A 17 13.07 17.05 2.46
CA THR A 17 14.10 16.27 1.75
C THR A 17 14.85 15.34 2.71
N GLU A 18 15.16 15.82 3.91
CA GLU A 18 15.79 14.98 4.95
C GLU A 18 14.84 13.88 5.41
N ALA A 19 13.55 14.19 5.63
CA ALA A 19 12.51 13.22 5.97
C ALA A 19 12.42 12.10 4.91
N LYS A 20 12.49 12.45 3.62
CA LYS A 20 12.53 11.47 2.53
C LYS A 20 13.79 10.61 2.58
N ASN A 21 14.96 11.20 2.79
CA ASN A 21 16.23 10.47 2.87
C ASN A 21 16.28 9.51 4.08
N MET A 22 15.59 9.85 5.17
CA MET A 22 15.42 8.98 6.34
C MET A 22 14.33 7.92 6.16
N SER A 23 13.65 7.89 5.03
CA SER A 23 12.50 7.00 4.76
C SER A 23 11.30 7.21 5.71
N LEU A 24 11.17 8.42 6.27
CA LEU A 24 10.02 8.83 7.09
C LEU A 24 8.80 9.10 6.20
N ILE A 25 9.03 9.62 5.01
CA ILE A 25 8.03 9.85 3.95
C ILE A 25 8.53 9.31 2.62
N ASN A 26 7.61 8.94 1.75
CA ASN A 26 7.93 8.33 0.44
C ASN A 26 8.20 9.37 -0.65
N PHE A 27 7.44 10.47 -0.64
CA PHE A 27 7.47 11.51 -1.69
C PHE A 27 7.54 12.90 -1.08
N VAL A 28 8.10 13.81 -1.84
CA VAL A 28 8.08 15.26 -1.58
C VAL A 28 7.59 15.92 -2.86
N GLU A 29 6.54 16.69 -2.76
CA GLU A 29 5.95 17.43 -3.85
C GLU A 29 5.92 18.93 -3.53
N PRO A 30 6.04 19.82 -4.53
CA PRO A 30 5.81 21.24 -4.34
C PRO A 30 4.41 21.50 -3.77
N ARG A 31 4.28 22.55 -2.94
CA ARG A 31 3.02 22.88 -2.27
C ARG A 31 1.88 23.10 -3.27
N GLU A 32 2.18 23.72 -4.41
CA GLU A 32 1.24 24.05 -5.48
C GLU A 32 0.72 22.81 -6.23
N SER A 33 1.45 21.71 -6.23
CA SER A 33 1.11 20.48 -6.97
C SER A 33 0.74 19.29 -6.07
N ILE A 34 0.83 19.44 -4.75
CA ILE A 34 0.65 18.33 -3.81
C ILE A 34 -0.76 17.70 -3.91
N GLU A 35 -1.79 18.50 -4.13
CA GLU A 35 -3.16 17.99 -4.26
C GLU A 35 -3.30 17.12 -5.52
N GLU A 36 -2.83 17.63 -6.66
CA GLU A 36 -2.86 16.90 -7.93
C GLU A 36 -2.05 15.61 -7.84
N ALA A 37 -0.83 15.67 -7.31
CA ALA A 37 0.04 14.50 -7.11
C ALA A 37 -0.61 13.46 -6.19
N SER A 38 -1.26 13.89 -5.12
CA SER A 38 -1.97 13.03 -4.17
C SER A 38 -3.15 12.32 -4.82
N ILE A 39 -3.98 13.04 -5.58
CA ILE A 39 -5.11 12.48 -6.32
C ILE A 39 -4.62 11.49 -7.38
N LYS A 40 -3.56 11.83 -8.11
CA LYS A 40 -2.96 10.95 -9.11
C LYS A 40 -2.47 9.65 -8.49
N TYR A 41 -1.81 9.72 -7.33
CA TYR A 41 -1.32 8.54 -6.62
C TYR A 41 -2.49 7.70 -6.05
N ALA A 42 -3.50 8.34 -5.47
CA ALA A 42 -4.71 7.65 -4.99
C ALA A 42 -5.43 6.92 -6.12
N ASN A 43 -5.55 7.53 -7.29
CA ASN A 43 -6.14 6.91 -8.48
C ASN A 43 -5.30 5.74 -9.01
N LEU A 44 -3.97 5.77 -8.86
CA LEU A 44 -3.12 4.64 -9.19
C LEU A 44 -3.44 3.43 -8.31
N ILE A 45 -3.63 3.65 -7.02
CA ILE A 45 -4.03 2.60 -6.07
C ILE A 45 -5.44 2.10 -6.35
N ALA A 46 -6.39 3.02 -6.60
CA ALA A 46 -7.80 2.70 -6.84
C ALA A 46 -8.06 1.86 -8.10
N LYS A 47 -7.13 1.84 -9.04
CA LYS A 47 -7.19 0.99 -10.24
C LYS A 47 -6.80 -0.48 -10.00
N ASN A 48 -6.25 -0.80 -8.84
CA ASN A 48 -5.89 -2.17 -8.51
C ASN A 48 -7.07 -2.93 -7.91
N ALA A 49 -7.00 -4.27 -7.94
CA ALA A 49 -8.03 -5.14 -7.36
C ALA A 49 -8.20 -4.85 -5.86
N PRO A 50 -9.39 -4.39 -5.39
CA PRO A 50 -9.58 -3.93 -4.02
C PRO A 50 -9.31 -5.00 -2.97
N LEU A 51 -9.72 -6.24 -3.22
CA LEU A 51 -9.47 -7.38 -2.32
C LEU A 51 -7.96 -7.62 -2.16
N THR A 52 -7.19 -7.54 -3.25
CA THR A 52 -5.73 -7.73 -3.22
C THR A 52 -5.04 -6.61 -2.44
N VAL A 53 -5.45 -5.36 -2.64
CA VAL A 53 -4.92 -4.22 -1.86
C VAL A 53 -5.23 -4.39 -0.37
N GLY A 54 -6.46 -4.82 -0.03
CA GLY A 54 -6.86 -5.10 1.34
C GLY A 54 -6.06 -6.22 1.99
N ALA A 55 -5.90 -7.36 1.30
CA ALA A 55 -5.12 -8.49 1.78
C ALA A 55 -3.63 -8.13 1.96
N ALA A 56 -3.04 -7.37 1.04
CA ALA A 56 -1.66 -6.89 1.16
C ALA A 56 -1.48 -5.97 2.37
N LYS A 57 -2.40 -5.03 2.60
CA LYS A 57 -2.37 -4.16 3.78
C LYS A 57 -2.44 -4.96 5.08
N LEU A 58 -3.35 -5.93 5.15
CA LEU A 58 -3.48 -6.80 6.32
C LEU A 58 -2.19 -7.59 6.55
N ALA A 59 -1.62 -8.19 5.51
CA ALA A 59 -0.40 -8.98 5.61
C ALA A 59 0.79 -8.17 6.14
N ILE A 60 0.96 -6.94 5.65
CA ILE A 60 2.01 -6.03 6.12
C ILE A 60 1.80 -5.70 7.60
N ASN A 61 0.58 -5.32 8.00
CA ASN A 61 0.27 -4.99 9.39
C ASN A 61 0.51 -6.19 10.33
N VAL A 62 0.13 -7.40 9.92
CA VAL A 62 0.36 -8.62 10.71
C VAL A 62 1.85 -8.91 10.86
N TRP A 63 2.62 -8.72 9.79
CA TRP A 63 4.07 -8.89 9.83
C TRP A 63 4.73 -7.87 10.78
N GLU A 64 4.37 -6.59 10.69
CA GLU A 64 4.88 -5.53 11.56
C GLU A 64 4.56 -5.76 13.05
N ASN A 65 3.41 -6.38 13.35
CA ASN A 65 2.98 -6.71 14.71
C ASN A 65 3.49 -8.07 15.22
N GLY A 66 4.44 -8.71 14.53
CA GLY A 66 5.11 -9.92 14.98
C GLY A 66 4.46 -11.24 14.56
N SER A 67 3.56 -11.21 13.57
CA SER A 67 3.02 -12.41 12.88
C SER A 67 2.42 -13.46 13.84
N ARG A 68 1.52 -13.08 14.73
CA ARG A 68 0.83 -13.98 15.64
C ARG A 68 -0.12 -14.92 14.89
N GLN A 69 -0.27 -16.16 15.36
CA GLN A 69 -0.93 -17.20 14.59
C GLN A 69 -2.38 -16.91 14.18
N PRO A 70 -3.30 -16.40 15.01
CA PRO A 70 -4.66 -16.09 14.54
C PRO A 70 -4.71 -15.07 13.42
N GLU A 71 -3.80 -14.09 13.44
CA GLU A 71 -3.71 -13.03 12.44
C GLU A 71 -3.11 -13.55 11.12
N VAL A 72 -2.13 -14.46 11.20
CA VAL A 72 -1.56 -15.14 10.01
C VAL A 72 -2.62 -15.99 9.31
N ASP A 73 -3.49 -16.68 10.06
CA ASP A 73 -4.58 -17.47 9.48
C ASP A 73 -5.63 -16.56 8.81
N LEU A 74 -5.90 -15.39 9.37
CA LEU A 74 -6.75 -14.38 8.74
C LEU A 74 -6.15 -13.89 7.41
N VAL A 75 -4.84 -13.63 7.36
CA VAL A 75 -4.16 -13.25 6.11
C VAL A 75 -4.34 -14.33 5.05
N LYS A 76 -4.18 -15.62 5.39
CA LYS A 76 -4.41 -16.72 4.44
C LYS A 76 -5.83 -16.72 3.90
N GLN A 77 -6.82 -16.53 4.77
CA GLN A 77 -8.23 -16.45 4.36
C GLN A 77 -8.49 -15.31 3.38
N GLU A 78 -7.92 -14.12 3.65
CA GLU A 78 -8.08 -12.97 2.74
C GLU A 78 -7.36 -13.18 1.40
N VAL A 79 -6.20 -13.85 1.40
CA VAL A 79 -5.49 -14.25 0.17
C VAL A 79 -6.32 -15.26 -0.63
N ASP A 80 -6.91 -16.27 0.03
CA ASP A 80 -7.78 -17.25 -0.63
C ASP A 80 -9.02 -16.59 -1.24
N LYS A 81 -9.62 -15.58 -0.59
CA LYS A 81 -10.70 -14.77 -1.17
C LYS A 81 -10.26 -14.07 -2.44
N CYS A 82 -9.04 -13.51 -2.48
CA CYS A 82 -8.51 -12.86 -3.69
C CYS A 82 -8.44 -13.85 -4.86
N PHE A 83 -7.89 -15.05 -4.65
CA PHE A 83 -7.77 -16.07 -5.70
C PHE A 83 -9.11 -16.63 -6.18
N ASN A 84 -10.12 -16.63 -5.33
CA ASN A 84 -11.47 -17.10 -5.67
C ASN A 84 -12.39 -16.00 -6.21
N SER A 85 -11.93 -14.76 -6.29
CA SER A 85 -12.70 -13.60 -6.70
C SER A 85 -12.92 -13.52 -8.21
N ASP A 86 -13.93 -12.77 -8.61
CA ASP A 86 -14.14 -12.42 -10.02
C ASP A 86 -13.07 -11.44 -10.52
N ASP A 87 -12.55 -10.59 -9.64
CA ASP A 87 -11.43 -9.70 -9.95
C ASP A 87 -10.17 -10.50 -10.36
N TYR A 88 -9.91 -11.66 -9.74
CA TYR A 88 -8.80 -12.51 -10.16
C TYR A 88 -8.98 -13.08 -11.56
N LYS A 89 -10.20 -13.53 -11.90
CA LYS A 89 -10.54 -14.02 -13.23
C LYS A 89 -10.42 -12.88 -14.25
N GLU A 90 -10.96 -11.71 -13.92
CA GLU A 90 -10.88 -10.51 -14.75
C GLU A 90 -9.42 -10.09 -15.00
N GLY A 91 -8.59 -10.05 -13.97
CA GLY A 91 -7.19 -9.69 -14.08
C GLY A 91 -6.42 -10.62 -15.05
N ARG A 92 -6.68 -11.93 -14.97
CA ARG A 92 -6.08 -12.91 -15.89
C ARG A 92 -6.58 -12.74 -17.33
N ALA A 93 -7.87 -12.50 -17.52
CA ALA A 93 -8.47 -12.27 -18.83
C ALA A 93 -7.92 -10.98 -19.45
N ALA A 94 -7.93 -9.88 -18.70
CA ALA A 94 -7.42 -8.60 -19.16
C ALA A 94 -5.93 -8.67 -19.55
N PHE A 95 -5.11 -9.39 -18.78
CA PHE A 95 -3.70 -9.60 -19.10
C PHE A 95 -3.52 -10.36 -20.41
N LYS A 96 -4.28 -11.45 -20.62
CA LYS A 96 -4.25 -12.24 -21.87
C LYS A 96 -4.66 -11.39 -23.07
N ASP A 97 -5.69 -10.57 -22.90
CA ASP A 97 -6.29 -9.75 -23.97
C ASP A 97 -5.56 -8.40 -24.14
N LYS A 98 -4.54 -8.13 -23.34
CA LYS A 98 -3.74 -6.87 -23.33
C LYS A 98 -4.62 -5.62 -23.17
N ARG A 99 -5.64 -5.69 -22.34
CA ARG A 99 -6.55 -4.58 -22.00
C ARG A 99 -6.45 -4.20 -20.53
N THR A 100 -6.95 -3.04 -20.19
CA THR A 100 -7.08 -2.61 -18.80
C THR A 100 -8.16 -3.44 -18.09
N PRO A 101 -7.90 -4.02 -16.92
CA PRO A 101 -8.91 -4.72 -16.14
C PRO A 101 -9.93 -3.77 -15.52
N ALA A 102 -11.13 -4.28 -15.24
CA ALA A 102 -12.18 -3.59 -14.50
C ALA A 102 -12.47 -4.37 -13.22
N PHE A 103 -11.90 -3.91 -12.11
CA PHE A 103 -12.05 -4.56 -10.81
C PHE A 103 -13.24 -4.00 -10.03
N HIS A 104 -13.95 -4.87 -9.30
CA HIS A 104 -15.18 -4.56 -8.56
C HIS A 104 -15.15 -4.97 -7.08
N GLY A 105 -14.09 -5.63 -6.61
CA GLY A 105 -13.95 -6.06 -5.21
C GLY A 105 -14.78 -7.29 -4.86
N LYS A 106 -15.05 -8.18 -5.80
CA LYS A 106 -15.86 -9.38 -5.59
C LYS A 106 -15.41 -10.56 -6.45
#